data_dfe25299d885cbc95868aeffd1f40de7
#
_entry.id   dfe25299d885cbc95868aeffd1f40de7
#
_cell.length_a   1.000
_cell.length_b   1.000
_cell.length_c   1.000
_cell.angle_alpha   90.00
_cell.angle_beta   90.00
_cell.angle_gamma   90.00
#
_symmetry.space_group_name_H-M   'P 1'
#
loop_
_entity.id
_entity.type
_entity.pdbx_description
1 polymer ?
#
loop_
_entity_poly.entity_id
_entity_poly.type
_entity_poly.pdbx_seq_one_letter_code
_entity_poly.pdbx_strand_id
1 'polypeptide(L)'
;MYLLCYGRSESAIRTGNTLIDRIGGRWIESADFFSSRIPVPESEKDAVILLILPLEASVGIVSGSFSQTLSGFPVICVSPDGLFAAVIRHGDGSTLADCDEAYKLVCESLGGKCFTNFGSNADIAPDLSTAINSYNMTPDDQDKLKDYLKMIKSGEKVSIYTDLPITFAEPAIDSMIFTINRYSKETKEAFFQAYKTLAENSSKAVFITCAKMPEVSGEAPLVLVPRLVSVGLELTGRCDPEYASVLVRSTLENHGIDSRSVSTVAVSQSARESDAVQKVAEQFGASVTAFPTKVLSEVKLPLKMTFAPVREQTDIATAACFQTSDSGKILIRRAAEKSGIAISACLKRGNIILTE
;
A
#
# COMPACT_ATOMS: atom_id res chain seq x y z
N MET A 1 10.71 14.05 7.51
CA MET A 1 9.57 15.01 7.49
C MET A 1 9.99 16.32 8.15
N TYR A 2 9.55 17.46 7.65
CA TYR A 2 9.84 18.78 8.17
C TYR A 2 8.56 19.63 8.21
N LEU A 3 8.29 20.30 9.34
CA LEU A 3 7.06 21.07 9.52
C LEU A 3 7.26 22.55 9.18
N LEU A 4 6.36 23.08 8.37
CA LEU A 4 6.23 24.51 8.09
C LEU A 4 4.97 25.04 8.79
N CYS A 5 5.12 25.63 9.96
CA CYS A 5 4.00 26.04 10.82
C CYS A 5 3.57 27.47 10.56
N TYR A 6 2.25 27.68 10.46
CA TYR A 6 1.63 29.02 10.39
C TYR A 6 0.50 29.14 11.40
N GLY A 7 0.52 30.20 12.19
CA GLY A 7 -0.50 30.54 13.19
C GLY A 7 -0.15 31.87 13.86
N ARG A 8 -1.13 32.54 14.46
CA ARG A 8 -0.94 33.89 15.02
C ARG A 8 -1.31 34.05 16.49
N SER A 9 -2.19 33.22 17.02
CA SER A 9 -2.60 33.31 18.42
C SER A 9 -1.54 32.75 19.37
N GLU A 10 -1.53 33.17 20.61
CA GLU A 10 -0.62 32.63 21.63
C GLU A 10 -0.77 31.11 21.82
N SER A 11 -2.02 30.61 21.73
CA SER A 11 -2.28 29.18 21.81
C SER A 11 -1.73 28.44 20.59
N ALA A 12 -1.89 29.01 19.38
CA ALA A 12 -1.31 28.46 18.16
C ALA A 12 0.21 28.40 18.22
N ILE A 13 0.85 29.46 18.75
CA ILE A 13 2.31 29.50 18.90
C ILE A 13 2.77 28.42 19.89
N ARG A 14 2.08 28.22 21.01
CA ARG A 14 2.41 27.15 21.98
C ARG A 14 2.26 25.76 21.35
N THR A 15 1.16 25.52 20.66
CA THR A 15 0.92 24.25 19.97
C THR A 15 1.96 23.99 18.88
N GLY A 16 2.29 24.99 18.05
CA GLY A 16 3.28 24.88 17.00
C GLY A 16 4.69 24.64 17.54
N ASN A 17 5.10 25.33 18.60
CA ASN A 17 6.39 25.09 19.23
C ASN A 17 6.49 23.65 19.76
N THR A 18 5.44 23.13 20.41
CA THR A 18 5.40 21.74 20.86
C THR A 18 5.60 20.75 19.72
N LEU A 19 5.01 21.00 18.54
CA LEU A 19 5.15 20.15 17.37
C LEU A 19 6.54 20.29 16.74
N ILE A 20 7.07 21.51 16.62
CA ILE A 20 8.41 21.77 16.10
C ILE A 20 9.47 21.11 16.97
N ASP A 21 9.36 21.21 18.29
CA ASP A 21 10.32 20.61 19.24
C ASP A 21 10.34 19.06 19.15
N ARG A 22 9.21 18.44 18.83
CA ARG A 22 9.08 16.98 18.78
C ARG A 22 9.39 16.36 17.42
N ILE A 23 9.03 17.07 16.35
CA ILE A 23 9.08 16.53 14.97
C ILE A 23 10.20 17.21 14.19
N GLY A 24 10.49 18.48 14.47
CA GLY A 24 11.36 19.35 13.68
C GLY A 24 10.56 20.22 12.72
N GLY A 25 11.03 21.43 12.50
CA GLY A 25 10.36 22.38 11.61
C GLY A 25 10.69 23.83 11.93
N ARG A 26 9.96 24.74 11.31
CA ARG A 26 10.06 26.19 11.56
C ARG A 26 8.73 26.89 11.35
N TRP A 27 8.64 28.09 11.87
CA TRP A 27 7.55 29.00 11.56
C TRP A 27 7.72 29.63 10.19
N ILE A 28 6.60 29.83 9.50
CA ILE A 28 6.52 30.64 8.29
C ILE A 28 6.14 32.07 8.73
N GLU A 29 6.92 33.04 8.31
CA GLU A 29 6.57 34.43 8.53
C GLU A 29 5.32 34.83 7.73
N SER A 30 4.49 35.71 8.32
CA SER A 30 3.26 36.15 7.67
C SER A 30 3.52 36.82 6.31
N ALA A 31 4.62 37.55 6.17
CA ALA A 31 5.02 38.18 4.91
C ALA A 31 5.29 37.14 3.83
N ASP A 32 6.01 36.07 4.15
CA ASP A 32 6.33 34.99 3.22
C ASP A 32 5.07 34.18 2.86
N PHE A 33 4.24 33.89 3.87
CA PHE A 33 2.99 33.16 3.67
C PHE A 33 2.05 33.89 2.69
N PHE A 34 1.90 35.22 2.85
CA PHE A 34 1.01 36.03 2.00
C PHE A 34 1.64 36.54 0.70
N SER A 35 2.96 36.44 0.52
CA SER A 35 3.64 36.82 -0.72
C SER A 35 3.56 35.80 -1.83
N SER A 36 2.86 34.69 -1.62
CA SER A 36 2.80 33.54 -2.53
C SER A 36 4.15 32.88 -2.81
N ARG A 37 5.12 33.08 -1.94
CA ARG A 37 6.45 32.49 -2.03
C ARG A 37 6.88 31.99 -0.66
N ILE A 38 6.55 30.72 -0.37
CA ILE A 38 7.13 30.06 0.80
C ILE A 38 8.53 29.58 0.36
N PRO A 39 9.60 30.20 0.89
CA PRO A 39 10.95 29.76 0.55
C PRO A 39 11.17 28.36 1.16
N VAL A 40 11.13 27.35 0.33
CA VAL A 40 11.39 25.96 0.75
C VAL A 40 12.73 25.56 0.14
N PRO A 41 13.78 25.40 0.96
CA PRO A 41 15.07 24.89 0.50
C PRO A 41 14.93 23.50 -0.12
N GLU A 42 15.83 23.12 -1.01
CA GLU A 42 15.84 21.77 -1.61
C GLU A 42 15.91 20.64 -0.57
N SER A 43 16.50 20.91 0.59
CA SER A 43 16.56 20.00 1.73
C SER A 43 15.21 19.78 2.43
N GLU A 44 14.20 20.58 2.13
CA GLU A 44 12.87 20.56 2.77
C GLU A 44 11.75 20.14 1.77
N LYS A 45 12.10 19.44 0.70
CA LYS A 45 11.12 19.00 -0.34
C LYS A 45 9.98 18.15 0.22
N ASP A 46 10.22 17.45 1.32
CA ASP A 46 9.23 16.63 2.02
C ASP A 46 8.54 17.39 3.16
N ALA A 47 8.45 18.71 3.04
CA ALA A 47 7.82 19.54 4.06
C ALA A 47 6.29 19.38 4.04
N VAL A 48 5.72 19.44 5.24
CA VAL A 48 4.27 19.47 5.48
C VAL A 48 3.90 20.82 6.07
N ILE A 49 2.89 21.47 5.51
CA ILE A 49 2.39 22.74 6.03
C ILE A 49 1.37 22.47 7.13
N LEU A 50 1.62 23.03 8.30
CA LEU A 50 0.69 23.06 9.42
C LEU A 50 0.01 24.42 9.53
N LEU A 51 -1.29 24.47 9.29
CA LEU A 51 -2.11 25.65 9.55
C LEU A 51 -2.69 25.52 10.96
N ILE A 52 -2.10 26.21 11.92
CA ILE A 52 -2.57 26.21 13.32
C ILE A 52 -3.58 27.32 13.49
N LEU A 53 -4.77 27.07 12.96
CA LEU A 53 -5.88 28.02 12.82
C LEU A 53 -7.22 27.30 13.03
N PRO A 54 -8.34 28.03 13.23
CA PRO A 54 -9.66 27.44 13.09
C PRO A 54 -9.85 26.80 11.72
N LEU A 55 -10.57 25.67 11.67
CA LEU A 55 -10.76 24.89 10.44
C LEU A 55 -11.30 25.74 9.27
N GLU A 56 -12.29 26.57 9.52
CA GLU A 56 -12.89 27.47 8.52
C GLU A 56 -11.86 28.42 7.89
N ALA A 57 -10.96 28.99 8.71
CA ALA A 57 -9.89 29.85 8.24
C ALA A 57 -8.87 29.06 7.40
N SER A 58 -8.52 27.85 7.83
CA SER A 58 -7.61 26.97 7.10
C SER A 58 -8.16 26.55 5.74
N VAL A 59 -9.42 26.16 5.69
CA VAL A 59 -10.14 25.83 4.43
C VAL A 59 -10.20 27.05 3.52
N GLY A 60 -10.52 28.23 4.05
CA GLY A 60 -10.55 29.48 3.27
C GLY A 60 -9.20 29.84 2.66
N ILE A 61 -8.10 29.57 3.36
CA ILE A 61 -6.73 29.75 2.86
C ILE A 61 -6.42 28.78 1.72
N VAL A 62 -6.72 27.50 1.92
CA VAL A 62 -6.38 26.44 0.95
C VAL A 62 -7.23 26.53 -0.32
N SER A 63 -8.49 26.95 -0.22
CA SER A 63 -9.39 27.12 -1.37
C SER A 63 -9.28 28.48 -2.07
N GLY A 64 -8.64 29.46 -1.44
CA GLY A 64 -8.51 30.84 -1.92
C GLY A 64 -7.27 31.11 -2.76
N SER A 65 -6.84 32.36 -2.78
CA SER A 65 -5.71 32.87 -3.59
C SER A 65 -4.37 32.18 -3.33
N PHE A 66 -4.23 31.47 -2.21
CA PHE A 66 -3.03 30.74 -1.83
C PHE A 66 -3.02 29.28 -2.33
N SER A 67 -4.07 28.84 -2.95
CA SER A 67 -4.24 27.47 -3.45
C SER A 67 -3.05 27.03 -4.33
N GLN A 68 -2.56 27.86 -5.22
CA GLN A 68 -1.42 27.54 -6.09
C GLN A 68 -0.09 27.45 -5.34
N THR A 69 0.15 28.33 -4.37
CA THR A 69 1.38 28.33 -3.57
C THR A 69 1.49 27.09 -2.68
N LEU A 70 0.35 26.60 -2.20
CA LEU A 70 0.27 25.44 -1.33
C LEU A 70 0.12 24.12 -2.12
N SER A 71 -0.01 24.17 -3.45
CA SER A 71 -0.35 22.98 -4.25
C SER A 71 0.68 21.85 -4.16
N GLY A 72 1.95 22.20 -4.03
CA GLY A 72 3.04 21.22 -3.91
C GLY A 72 3.18 20.56 -2.54
N PHE A 73 2.40 20.98 -1.52
CA PHE A 73 2.59 20.52 -0.14
C PHE A 73 1.33 19.88 0.44
N PRO A 74 1.50 18.81 1.24
CA PRO A 74 0.45 18.37 2.15
C PRO A 74 0.14 19.48 3.16
N VAL A 75 -1.15 19.72 3.43
CA VAL A 75 -1.60 20.73 4.39
C VAL A 75 -2.45 20.07 5.46
N ILE A 76 -2.01 20.18 6.70
CA ILE A 76 -2.72 19.73 7.89
C ILE A 76 -3.19 20.95 8.67
N CYS A 77 -4.48 21.00 8.96
CA CYS A 77 -5.05 21.97 9.90
C CYS A 77 -4.92 21.41 11.32
N VAL A 78 -4.46 22.24 12.23
CA VAL A 78 -4.43 21.95 13.68
C VAL A 78 -5.16 23.06 14.39
N SER A 79 -6.10 22.73 15.28
CA SER A 79 -6.76 23.76 16.09
C SER A 79 -5.75 24.46 17.00
N PRO A 80 -5.92 25.76 17.29
CA PRO A 80 -4.97 26.52 18.11
C PRO A 80 -4.67 25.90 19.50
N ASP A 81 -5.63 25.16 20.06
CA ASP A 81 -5.53 24.46 21.34
C ASP A 81 -4.93 23.05 21.22
N GLY A 82 -4.64 22.58 20.01
CA GLY A 82 -4.09 21.24 19.74
C GLY A 82 -5.06 20.09 19.95
N LEU A 83 -6.36 20.34 20.10
CA LEU A 83 -7.37 19.30 20.34
C LEU A 83 -7.88 18.65 19.07
N PHE A 84 -7.70 19.29 17.94
CA PHE A 84 -8.19 18.83 16.64
C PHE A 84 -7.09 18.94 15.59
N ALA A 85 -6.96 17.92 14.76
CA ALA A 85 -6.16 17.98 13.54
C ALA A 85 -6.90 17.31 12.39
N ALA A 86 -6.76 17.83 11.18
CA ALA A 86 -7.31 17.26 9.96
C ALA A 86 -6.39 17.53 8.78
N VAL A 87 -6.25 16.56 7.89
CA VAL A 87 -5.65 16.79 6.57
C VAL A 87 -6.67 17.53 5.72
N ILE A 88 -6.32 18.71 5.21
CA ILE A 88 -7.22 19.52 4.37
C ILE A 88 -6.75 19.58 2.93
N ARG A 89 -5.52 19.15 2.64
CA ARG A 89 -5.00 19.03 1.28
C ARG A 89 -3.87 18.00 1.24
N HIS A 90 -3.92 17.14 0.23
CA HIS A 90 -2.77 16.35 -0.19
C HIS A 90 -1.94 17.18 -1.18
N GLY A 91 -0.62 17.22 -1.03
CA GLY A 91 0.24 17.94 -1.98
C GLY A 91 0.19 17.30 -3.38
N ASP A 92 0.41 18.10 -4.42
CA ASP A 92 0.51 17.58 -5.78
C ASP A 92 1.73 16.65 -5.88
N GLY A 93 1.49 15.37 -6.15
CA GLY A 93 2.52 14.34 -6.21
C GLY A 93 2.91 13.68 -4.88
N SER A 94 2.32 14.09 -3.74
CA SER A 94 2.39 13.31 -2.49
C SER A 94 1.42 12.14 -2.55
N THR A 95 1.83 10.99 -1.98
CA THR A 95 0.89 9.89 -1.75
C THR A 95 0.04 10.16 -0.50
N LEU A 96 -1.13 9.52 -0.38
CA LEU A 96 -1.88 9.53 0.87
C LEU A 96 -1.02 9.04 2.05
N ALA A 97 -0.11 8.09 1.81
CA ALA A 97 0.78 7.55 2.83
C ALA A 97 1.67 8.63 3.46
N ASP A 98 2.20 9.55 2.65
CA ASP A 98 3.06 10.63 3.14
C ASP A 98 2.27 11.58 4.06
N CYS A 99 1.02 11.87 3.70
CA CYS A 99 0.12 12.66 4.53
C CYS A 99 -0.32 11.94 5.81
N ASP A 100 -0.62 10.63 5.70
CA ASP A 100 -1.06 9.82 6.84
C ASP A 100 0.04 9.64 7.87
N GLU A 101 1.29 9.46 7.44
CA GLU A 101 2.43 9.37 8.33
C GLU A 101 2.65 10.71 9.07
N ALA A 102 2.62 11.82 8.32
CA ALA A 102 2.72 13.16 8.89
C ALA A 102 1.59 13.44 9.88
N TYR A 103 0.36 13.09 9.52
CA TYR A 103 -0.81 13.24 10.36
C TYR A 103 -0.71 12.41 11.65
N LYS A 104 -0.29 11.15 11.57
CA LYS A 104 -0.08 10.29 12.75
C LYS A 104 0.94 10.88 13.70
N LEU A 105 2.08 11.36 13.19
CA LEU A 105 3.11 11.98 14.02
C LEU A 105 2.62 13.27 14.69
N VAL A 106 1.83 14.09 13.99
CA VAL A 106 1.19 15.27 14.57
C VAL A 106 0.22 14.86 15.68
N CYS A 107 -0.63 13.85 15.46
CA CYS A 107 -1.59 13.37 16.45
C CYS A 107 -0.90 12.79 17.69
N GLU A 108 0.12 11.96 17.52
CA GLU A 108 0.91 11.39 18.62
C GLU A 108 1.58 12.50 19.43
N SER A 109 2.10 13.51 18.74
CA SER A 109 2.75 14.65 19.37
C SER A 109 1.78 15.54 20.17
N LEU A 110 0.52 15.57 19.81
CA LEU A 110 -0.56 16.29 20.50
C LEU A 110 -1.26 15.45 21.59
N GLY A 111 -0.80 14.22 21.83
CA GLY A 111 -1.36 13.33 22.85
C GLY A 111 -2.53 12.48 22.38
N GLY A 112 -2.62 12.18 21.10
CA GLY A 112 -3.56 11.21 20.53
C GLY A 112 -5.02 11.64 20.52
N LYS A 113 -5.33 12.92 20.74
CA LYS A 113 -6.69 13.46 20.72
C LYS A 113 -7.14 13.99 19.37
N CYS A 114 -6.44 13.63 18.32
CA CYS A 114 -6.77 14.08 16.98
C CYS A 114 -7.85 13.20 16.36
N PHE A 115 -8.85 13.82 15.75
CA PHE A 115 -9.90 13.14 15.03
C PHE A 115 -9.51 13.02 13.57
N THR A 116 -9.40 11.79 13.08
CA THR A 116 -9.41 11.54 11.64
C THR A 116 -10.84 11.67 11.16
N ASN A 117 -11.19 12.79 10.60
CA ASN A 117 -12.40 12.84 9.81
C ASN A 117 -12.06 12.51 8.35
N PHE A 118 -11.65 11.30 8.11
CA PHE A 118 -11.79 10.71 6.79
C PHE A 118 -13.23 10.22 6.69
N GLY A 119 -14.16 11.16 6.70
CA GLY A 119 -15.48 10.87 6.17
C GLY A 119 -15.26 10.33 4.77
N SER A 120 -15.93 9.25 4.41
CA SER A 120 -16.01 8.79 3.04
C SER A 120 -16.34 10.00 2.17
N ASN A 121 -15.34 10.49 1.43
CA ASN A 121 -15.52 11.55 0.46
C ASN A 121 -16.24 10.93 -0.75
N ALA A 122 -17.51 10.59 -0.56
CA ALA A 122 -18.37 10.09 -1.63
C ALA A 122 -18.52 11.11 -2.78
N ASP A 123 -18.15 12.38 -2.53
CA ASP A 123 -18.21 13.46 -3.49
C ASP A 123 -16.85 13.90 -4.08
N ILE A 124 -15.76 13.21 -3.74
CA ILE A 124 -14.42 13.50 -4.26
C ILE A 124 -14.03 12.46 -5.29
N ALA A 125 -13.42 12.93 -6.37
CA ALA A 125 -12.96 12.12 -7.49
C ALA A 125 -12.31 10.79 -7.06
N PRO A 126 -12.46 9.71 -7.86
CA PRO A 126 -12.00 8.36 -7.53
C PRO A 126 -10.54 8.35 -7.09
N ASP A 127 -10.29 7.76 -5.92
CA ASP A 127 -8.98 7.81 -5.29
C ASP A 127 -8.26 6.46 -5.34
N LEU A 128 -7.56 6.24 -6.46
CA LEU A 128 -6.65 5.11 -6.58
C LEU A 128 -5.59 5.12 -5.47
N SER A 129 -5.24 6.28 -4.92
CA SER A 129 -4.24 6.40 -3.87
C SER A 129 -4.70 5.79 -2.54
N THR A 130 -6.00 5.87 -2.22
CA THR A 130 -6.58 5.19 -1.04
C THR A 130 -6.42 3.66 -1.16
N ALA A 131 -6.69 3.10 -2.33
CA ALA A 131 -6.50 1.66 -2.55
C ALA A 131 -5.02 1.27 -2.49
N ILE A 132 -4.12 2.07 -3.08
CA ILE A 132 -2.67 1.84 -3.02
C ILE A 132 -2.22 1.72 -1.56
N ASN A 133 -2.65 2.62 -0.70
CA ASN A 133 -2.27 2.63 0.71
C ASN A 133 -2.93 1.48 1.49
N SER A 134 -4.24 1.27 1.32
CA SER A 134 -4.99 0.25 2.07
C SER A 134 -4.48 -1.18 1.81
N TYR A 135 -3.98 -1.42 0.62
CA TYR A 135 -3.44 -2.73 0.23
C TYR A 135 -1.91 -2.74 0.11
N ASN A 136 -1.23 -1.67 0.56
CA ASN A 136 0.22 -1.48 0.47
C ASN A 136 0.75 -1.86 -0.92
N MET A 137 0.12 -1.30 -1.97
CA MET A 137 0.51 -1.62 -3.34
C MET A 137 1.86 -1.01 -3.68
N THR A 138 2.74 -1.81 -4.26
CA THR A 138 4.04 -1.35 -4.73
C THR A 138 3.96 -1.11 -6.24
N PRO A 139 4.20 0.11 -6.73
CA PRO A 139 4.30 0.38 -8.15
C PRO A 139 5.60 -0.20 -8.72
N ASP A 140 5.60 -0.52 -10.00
CA ASP A 140 6.82 -0.86 -10.74
C ASP A 140 7.64 0.40 -11.09
N ASP A 141 6.97 1.56 -11.22
CA ASP A 141 7.56 2.85 -11.52
C ASP A 141 6.86 3.97 -10.73
N GLN A 142 7.60 4.63 -9.83
CA GLN A 142 7.08 5.69 -8.96
C GLN A 142 6.75 6.99 -9.72
N ASP A 143 7.54 7.35 -10.71
CA ASP A 143 7.32 8.59 -11.46
C ASP A 143 6.11 8.44 -12.38
N LYS A 144 5.97 7.28 -12.99
CA LYS A 144 4.78 6.91 -13.75
C LYS A 144 3.52 6.94 -12.86
N LEU A 145 3.60 6.43 -11.63
CA LEU A 145 2.47 6.51 -10.69
C LEU A 145 2.05 7.96 -10.42
N LYS A 146 3.01 8.87 -10.19
CA LYS A 146 2.70 10.29 -9.98
C LYS A 146 1.96 10.91 -11.17
N ASP A 147 2.37 10.56 -12.39
CA ASP A 147 1.72 11.07 -13.59
C ASP A 147 0.29 10.52 -13.76
N TYR A 148 0.08 9.24 -13.46
CA TYR A 148 -1.27 8.66 -13.46
C TYR A 148 -2.17 9.30 -12.40
N LEU A 149 -1.65 9.54 -11.20
CA LEU A 149 -2.42 10.23 -10.15
C LEU A 149 -2.79 11.68 -10.55
N LYS A 150 -1.91 12.39 -11.27
CA LYS A 150 -2.23 13.72 -11.82
C LYS A 150 -3.36 13.63 -12.86
N MET A 151 -3.27 12.66 -13.77
CA MET A 151 -4.32 12.43 -14.80
C MET A 151 -5.68 12.15 -14.16
N ILE A 152 -5.73 11.28 -13.14
CA ILE A 152 -6.96 10.97 -12.41
C ILE A 152 -7.52 12.24 -11.75
N LYS A 153 -6.68 13.04 -11.11
CA LYS A 153 -7.09 14.32 -10.50
C LYS A 153 -7.59 15.33 -11.53
N SER A 154 -7.11 15.29 -12.77
CA SER A 154 -7.62 16.14 -13.87
C SER A 154 -8.93 15.62 -14.50
N GLY A 155 -9.45 14.48 -14.05
CA GLY A 155 -10.68 13.89 -14.56
C GLY A 155 -10.47 13.06 -15.84
N GLU A 156 -9.22 12.72 -16.20
CA GLU A 156 -8.94 11.85 -17.33
C GLU A 156 -9.34 10.40 -17.02
N LYS A 157 -9.91 9.72 -18.02
CA LYS A 157 -10.30 8.32 -17.89
C LYS A 157 -9.09 7.40 -17.87
N VAL A 158 -9.07 6.48 -16.90
CA VAL A 158 -8.01 5.48 -16.75
C VAL A 158 -8.61 4.08 -16.82
N SER A 159 -8.02 3.22 -17.65
CA SER A 159 -8.40 1.81 -17.73
C SER A 159 -7.61 0.99 -16.73
N ILE A 160 -8.32 0.28 -15.84
CA ILE A 160 -7.74 -0.66 -14.88
C ILE A 160 -7.92 -2.09 -15.40
N TYR A 161 -6.86 -2.85 -15.39
CA TYR A 161 -6.81 -4.28 -15.76
C TYR A 161 -6.43 -5.09 -14.51
N THR A 162 -7.17 -6.16 -14.21
CA THR A 162 -6.90 -6.95 -13.01
C THR A 162 -7.34 -8.41 -13.15
N ASP A 163 -6.57 -9.31 -12.51
CA ASP A 163 -6.92 -10.71 -12.28
C ASP A 163 -7.34 -10.97 -10.81
N LEU A 164 -7.49 -9.89 -10.04
CA LEU A 164 -7.93 -9.91 -8.64
C LEU A 164 -9.39 -9.48 -8.54
N PRO A 165 -10.11 -9.91 -7.49
CA PRO A 165 -11.45 -9.42 -7.23
C PRO A 165 -11.39 -7.95 -6.76
N ILE A 166 -11.94 -7.06 -7.58
CA ILE A 166 -12.06 -5.62 -7.27
C ILE A 166 -13.53 -5.25 -7.25
N THR A 167 -13.92 -4.41 -6.29
CA THR A 167 -15.26 -3.82 -6.19
C THR A 167 -15.14 -2.33 -5.88
N PHE A 168 -16.17 -1.57 -6.23
CA PHE A 168 -16.30 -0.19 -5.76
C PHE A 168 -17.03 -0.16 -4.42
N ALA A 169 -16.66 0.79 -3.55
CA ALA A 169 -17.28 0.95 -2.23
C ALA A 169 -18.76 1.34 -2.33
N GLU A 170 -19.09 2.18 -3.31
CA GLU A 170 -20.46 2.54 -3.68
C GLU A 170 -20.62 2.47 -5.20
N PRO A 171 -21.82 2.10 -5.71
CA PRO A 171 -22.08 2.17 -7.13
C PRO A 171 -22.16 3.65 -7.53
N ALA A 172 -21.11 4.21 -8.04
CA ALA A 172 -21.11 5.53 -8.61
C ALA A 172 -22.05 5.56 -9.80
N ILE A 173 -23.08 6.38 -9.70
CA ILE A 173 -24.14 6.46 -10.69
C ILE A 173 -23.63 7.11 -11.99
N ASP A 174 -22.55 7.91 -11.94
CA ASP A 174 -22.06 8.66 -13.12
C ASP A 174 -20.56 8.96 -13.20
N SER A 175 -19.72 8.52 -12.30
CA SER A 175 -18.28 8.80 -12.37
C SER A 175 -17.53 7.68 -13.08
N MET A 176 -17.43 7.74 -14.38
CA MET A 176 -16.69 6.75 -15.16
C MET A 176 -15.24 7.21 -15.41
N ILE A 177 -14.50 7.56 -14.37
CA ILE A 177 -13.06 7.77 -14.53
C ILE A 177 -12.34 6.44 -14.70
N PHE A 178 -12.82 5.36 -14.03
CA PHE A 178 -12.23 4.04 -14.18
C PHE A 178 -13.08 3.11 -15.04
N THR A 179 -12.43 2.48 -16.02
CA THR A 179 -12.96 1.31 -16.70
C THR A 179 -12.24 0.07 -16.19
N ILE A 180 -12.96 -0.86 -15.54
CA ILE A 180 -12.35 -2.09 -14.99
C ILE A 180 -12.48 -3.24 -15.96
N ASN A 181 -11.35 -3.77 -16.42
CA ASN A 181 -11.23 -4.96 -17.22
C ASN A 181 -10.80 -6.13 -16.33
N ARG A 182 -11.73 -7.05 -16.04
CA ARG A 182 -11.51 -8.19 -15.15
C ARG A 182 -11.14 -9.43 -15.92
N TYR A 183 -10.17 -10.16 -15.40
CA TYR A 183 -9.70 -11.42 -15.95
C TYR A 183 -9.80 -12.53 -14.91
N SER A 184 -10.05 -13.74 -15.34
CA SER A 184 -10.09 -14.94 -14.50
C SER A 184 -8.85 -15.81 -14.73
N LYS A 185 -8.76 -16.92 -14.02
CA LYS A 185 -7.68 -17.89 -14.24
C LYS A 185 -7.70 -18.44 -15.66
N GLU A 186 -8.86 -18.64 -16.23
CA GLU A 186 -9.09 -19.17 -17.59
C GLU A 186 -8.70 -18.15 -18.66
N THR A 187 -8.71 -16.86 -18.33
CA THR A 187 -8.36 -15.74 -19.24
C THR A 187 -7.01 -15.11 -18.92
N LYS A 188 -6.14 -15.80 -18.18
CA LYS A 188 -4.84 -15.28 -17.77
C LYS A 188 -3.93 -14.95 -18.95
N GLU A 189 -3.94 -15.77 -20.00
CA GLU A 189 -3.20 -15.49 -21.23
C GLU A 189 -3.69 -14.20 -21.89
N ALA A 190 -5.00 -13.98 -21.93
CA ALA A 190 -5.58 -12.75 -22.47
C ALA A 190 -5.18 -11.51 -21.63
N PHE A 191 -5.04 -11.67 -20.31
CA PHE A 191 -4.54 -10.62 -19.42
C PHE A 191 -3.10 -10.20 -19.78
N PHE A 192 -2.21 -11.16 -19.94
CA PHE A 192 -0.83 -10.88 -20.36
C PHE A 192 -0.73 -10.36 -21.79
N GLN A 193 -1.59 -10.83 -22.69
CA GLN A 193 -1.63 -10.31 -24.05
C GLN A 193 -2.12 -8.86 -24.09
N ALA A 194 -3.12 -8.50 -23.27
CA ALA A 194 -3.56 -7.11 -23.13
C ALA A 194 -2.42 -6.20 -22.65
N TYR A 195 -1.63 -6.65 -21.68
CA TYR A 195 -0.47 -5.90 -21.20
C TYR A 195 0.55 -5.64 -22.31
N LYS A 196 0.92 -6.66 -23.10
CA LYS A 196 1.87 -6.52 -24.20
C LYS A 196 1.34 -5.57 -25.29
N THR A 197 0.09 -5.72 -25.68
CA THR A 197 -0.53 -4.87 -26.71
C THR A 197 -0.60 -3.41 -26.29
N LEU A 198 -0.90 -3.15 -25.01
CA LEU A 198 -0.94 -1.79 -24.47
C LEU A 198 0.46 -1.17 -24.37
N ALA A 199 1.48 -1.97 -24.05
CA ALA A 199 2.88 -1.53 -24.06
C ALA A 199 3.36 -1.15 -25.47
N GLU A 200 3.03 -1.97 -26.48
CA GLU A 200 3.36 -1.70 -27.88
C GLU A 200 2.71 -0.41 -28.41
N ASN A 201 1.50 -0.11 -27.93
CA ASN A 201 0.73 1.07 -28.33
C ASN A 201 0.97 2.29 -27.43
N SER A 202 1.88 2.22 -26.46
CA SER A 202 2.12 3.27 -25.44
C SER A 202 0.82 3.78 -24.79
N SER A 203 -0.12 2.85 -24.57
CA SER A 203 -1.45 3.18 -24.07
C SER A 203 -1.44 3.28 -22.54
N LYS A 204 -2.05 4.34 -22.02
CA LYS A 204 -2.13 4.60 -20.58
C LYS A 204 -3.15 3.66 -19.92
N ALA A 205 -2.65 2.73 -19.12
CA ALA A 205 -3.45 1.77 -18.35
C ALA A 205 -2.76 1.39 -17.04
N VAL A 206 -3.55 0.99 -16.06
CA VAL A 206 -3.06 0.51 -14.75
C VAL A 206 -3.39 -0.98 -14.62
N PHE A 207 -2.38 -1.78 -14.32
CA PHE A 207 -2.54 -3.20 -14.01
C PHE A 207 -2.44 -3.41 -12.50
N ILE A 208 -3.45 -4.02 -11.89
CA ILE A 208 -3.44 -4.36 -10.46
C ILE A 208 -3.43 -5.88 -10.34
N THR A 209 -2.29 -6.45 -9.92
CA THR A 209 -2.08 -7.89 -9.91
C THR A 209 -0.99 -8.32 -8.94
N CYS A 210 -1.10 -9.55 -8.41
CA CYS A 210 -0.01 -10.25 -7.73
C CYS A 210 0.83 -11.12 -8.70
N ALA A 211 0.49 -11.16 -9.99
CA ALA A 211 1.24 -11.91 -10.97
C ALA A 211 2.52 -11.16 -11.39
N LYS A 212 3.59 -11.92 -11.62
CA LYS A 212 4.79 -11.39 -12.27
C LYS A 212 4.47 -11.09 -13.73
N MET A 213 4.57 -9.83 -14.10
CA MET A 213 4.28 -9.38 -15.45
C MET A 213 5.44 -9.74 -16.39
N PRO A 214 5.17 -10.05 -17.67
CA PRO A 214 6.22 -10.33 -18.64
C PRO A 214 7.00 -9.07 -19.00
N GLU A 215 8.25 -9.24 -19.38
CA GLU A 215 9.03 -8.16 -20.00
C GLU A 215 8.42 -7.78 -21.35
N VAL A 216 8.41 -6.48 -21.64
CA VAL A 216 7.86 -5.92 -22.88
C VAL A 216 8.86 -4.97 -23.53
N SER A 217 8.84 -4.93 -24.86
CA SER A 217 9.54 -3.92 -25.65
C SER A 217 8.60 -2.75 -25.87
N GLY A 218 8.85 -1.60 -25.25
CA GLY A 218 8.00 -0.42 -25.36
C GLY A 218 7.72 0.22 -24.01
N GLU A 219 6.80 1.16 -23.98
CA GLU A 219 6.39 1.83 -22.76
C GLU A 219 5.38 0.97 -21.99
N ALA A 220 5.88 0.22 -21.01
CA ALA A 220 5.03 -0.66 -20.21
C ALA A 220 3.93 0.13 -19.48
N PRO A 221 2.67 -0.36 -19.40
CA PRO A 221 1.65 0.19 -18.52
C PRO A 221 2.10 0.18 -17.04
N LEU A 222 1.51 1.04 -16.21
CA LEU A 222 1.78 1.03 -14.76
C LEU A 222 1.28 -0.27 -14.12
N VAL A 223 2.15 -0.93 -13.35
CA VAL A 223 1.79 -2.12 -12.58
C VAL A 223 1.80 -1.80 -11.09
N LEU A 224 0.67 -2.04 -10.44
CA LEU A 224 0.49 -1.93 -8.98
C LEU A 224 0.39 -3.33 -8.40
N VAL A 225 1.32 -3.69 -7.53
CA VAL A 225 1.38 -5.01 -6.90
C VAL A 225 0.89 -4.92 -5.45
N PRO A 226 -0.35 -5.36 -5.15
CA PRO A 226 -0.87 -5.35 -3.80
C PRO A 226 -0.22 -6.44 -2.93
N ARG A 227 -0.01 -6.14 -1.65
CA ARG A 227 0.59 -7.08 -0.69
C ARG A 227 -0.47 -8.03 -0.11
N LEU A 228 -0.89 -8.99 -0.92
CA LEU A 228 -1.98 -9.93 -0.62
C LEU A 228 -1.53 -11.40 -0.54
N VAL A 229 -0.24 -11.69 -0.74
CA VAL A 229 0.27 -13.07 -0.69
C VAL A 229 0.84 -13.37 0.68
N SER A 230 0.39 -14.47 1.29
CA SER A 230 0.98 -15.06 2.48
C SER A 230 1.83 -16.27 2.08
N VAL A 231 3.09 -16.32 2.50
CA VAL A 231 4.01 -17.42 2.26
C VAL A 231 4.07 -18.30 3.51
N GLY A 232 3.77 -19.58 3.37
CA GLY A 232 3.92 -20.58 4.43
C GLY A 232 5.23 -21.31 4.30
N LEU A 233 5.97 -21.40 5.41
CA LEU A 233 7.25 -22.11 5.46
C LEU A 233 7.22 -23.24 6.50
N GLU A 234 7.77 -24.38 6.13
CA GLU A 234 8.07 -25.49 7.04
C GLU A 234 9.52 -25.91 6.86
N LEU A 235 10.30 -25.83 7.92
CA LEU A 235 11.69 -26.28 7.89
C LEU A 235 11.71 -27.79 8.01
N THR A 236 12.13 -28.48 6.94
CA THR A 236 12.23 -29.95 6.87
C THR A 236 13.63 -30.45 7.12
N GLY A 237 14.58 -29.52 7.29
CA GLY A 237 16.00 -29.81 7.58
C GLY A 237 16.77 -28.51 7.90
N ARG A 238 18.10 -28.62 7.95
CA ARG A 238 18.94 -27.42 8.04
C ARG A 238 18.89 -26.67 6.74
N CYS A 239 18.58 -25.39 6.82
CA CYS A 239 18.52 -24.49 5.67
C CYS A 239 19.32 -23.23 5.99
N ASP A 240 20.25 -22.88 5.11
CA ASP A 240 20.99 -21.63 5.20
C ASP A 240 20.03 -20.44 4.99
N PRO A 241 20.08 -19.38 5.84
CA PRO A 241 19.17 -18.28 5.77
C PRO A 241 19.18 -17.52 4.43
N GLU A 242 20.36 -17.26 3.86
CA GLU A 242 20.48 -16.57 2.56
C GLU A 242 19.92 -17.46 1.44
N TYR A 243 20.25 -18.74 1.46
CA TYR A 243 19.72 -19.71 0.50
C TYR A 243 18.19 -19.83 0.61
N ALA A 244 17.63 -19.86 1.82
CA ALA A 244 16.19 -19.88 2.04
C ALA A 244 15.49 -18.67 1.37
N SER A 245 16.05 -17.48 1.54
CA SER A 245 15.49 -16.24 1.00
C SER A 245 15.50 -16.25 -0.54
N VAL A 246 16.59 -16.67 -1.16
CA VAL A 246 16.72 -16.82 -2.62
C VAL A 246 15.75 -17.89 -3.15
N LEU A 247 15.66 -19.03 -2.44
CA LEU A 247 14.79 -20.13 -2.84
C LEU A 247 13.31 -19.76 -2.80
N VAL A 248 12.88 -19.03 -1.76
CA VAL A 248 11.49 -18.54 -1.67
C VAL A 248 11.20 -17.60 -2.83
N ARG A 249 12.07 -16.62 -3.10
CA ARG A 249 11.90 -15.69 -4.23
C ARG A 249 11.80 -16.45 -5.56
N SER A 250 12.75 -17.31 -5.86
CA SER A 250 12.75 -18.07 -7.12
C SER A 250 11.53 -18.99 -7.23
N THR A 251 11.07 -19.57 -6.13
CA THR A 251 9.87 -20.40 -6.11
C THR A 251 8.62 -19.58 -6.45
N LEU A 252 8.46 -18.38 -5.87
CA LEU A 252 7.34 -17.49 -6.19
C LEU A 252 7.37 -17.08 -7.67
N GLU A 253 8.54 -16.63 -8.16
CA GLU A 253 8.70 -16.16 -9.53
C GLU A 253 8.48 -17.27 -10.56
N ASN A 254 8.96 -18.49 -10.31
CA ASN A 254 8.74 -19.65 -11.16
C ASN A 254 7.26 -20.06 -11.25
N HIS A 255 6.46 -19.69 -10.23
CA HIS A 255 5.01 -19.88 -10.26
C HIS A 255 4.26 -18.64 -10.75
N GLY A 256 4.98 -17.66 -11.31
CA GLY A 256 4.41 -16.44 -11.87
C GLY A 256 3.81 -15.51 -10.82
N ILE A 257 4.34 -15.49 -9.61
CA ILE A 257 3.94 -14.60 -8.52
C ILE A 257 5.01 -13.51 -8.36
N ASP A 258 4.59 -12.26 -8.34
CA ASP A 258 5.48 -11.15 -8.05
C ASP A 258 5.87 -11.16 -6.56
N SER A 259 7.15 -11.18 -6.28
CA SER A 259 7.67 -11.25 -4.91
C SER A 259 7.30 -10.04 -4.04
N ARG A 260 7.02 -8.88 -4.65
CA ARG A 260 6.54 -7.68 -3.96
C ARG A 260 5.15 -7.88 -3.35
N SER A 261 4.38 -8.85 -3.82
CA SER A 261 3.04 -9.15 -3.29
C SER A 261 3.04 -9.83 -1.92
N VAL A 262 4.20 -10.23 -1.40
CA VAL A 262 4.29 -10.93 -0.11
C VAL A 262 4.06 -9.97 1.04
N SER A 263 3.03 -10.24 1.85
CA SER A 263 2.70 -9.47 3.06
C SER A 263 3.11 -10.16 4.34
N THR A 264 3.09 -11.49 4.38
CA THR A 264 3.26 -12.27 5.60
C THR A 264 4.01 -13.57 5.33
N VAL A 265 4.90 -13.92 6.24
CA VAL A 265 5.54 -15.24 6.34
C VAL A 265 4.87 -15.98 7.50
N ALA A 266 4.21 -17.09 7.19
CA ALA A 266 3.46 -17.90 8.14
C ALA A 266 4.17 -19.21 8.45
N VAL A 267 4.34 -19.55 9.72
CA VAL A 267 5.14 -20.68 10.18
C VAL A 267 4.50 -21.39 11.37
N SER A 268 5.05 -22.56 11.74
CA SER A 268 4.78 -23.14 13.05
C SER A 268 5.47 -22.34 14.16
N GLN A 269 4.91 -22.34 15.37
CA GLN A 269 5.47 -21.64 16.54
C GLN A 269 6.94 -22.02 16.82
N SER A 270 7.31 -23.26 16.59
CA SER A 270 8.67 -23.75 16.78
C SER A 270 9.69 -23.19 15.77
N ALA A 271 9.23 -22.73 14.61
CA ALA A 271 10.09 -22.20 13.57
C ALA A 271 10.20 -20.66 13.59
N ARG A 272 9.42 -19.99 14.45
CA ARG A 272 9.30 -18.52 14.47
C ARG A 272 10.64 -17.80 14.59
N GLU A 273 11.47 -18.25 15.49
CA GLU A 273 12.77 -17.61 15.82
C GLU A 273 13.93 -18.14 14.95
N SER A 274 13.64 -18.95 13.91
CA SER A 274 14.67 -19.45 13.01
C SER A 274 15.24 -18.31 12.13
N ASP A 275 16.56 -18.22 12.05
CA ASP A 275 17.28 -17.25 11.21
C ASP A 275 16.81 -17.30 9.75
N ALA A 276 16.53 -18.49 9.23
CA ALA A 276 16.02 -18.66 7.88
C ALA A 276 14.64 -18.00 7.69
N VAL A 277 13.74 -18.11 8.66
CA VAL A 277 12.42 -17.48 8.64
C VAL A 277 12.54 -15.97 8.75
N GLN A 278 13.36 -15.47 9.68
CA GLN A 278 13.59 -14.04 9.87
C GLN A 278 14.22 -13.42 8.62
N LYS A 279 15.19 -14.08 8.01
CA LYS A 279 15.83 -13.59 6.79
C LYS A 279 14.87 -13.51 5.61
N VAL A 280 13.99 -14.52 5.45
CA VAL A 280 12.92 -14.47 4.43
C VAL A 280 11.97 -13.31 4.70
N ALA A 281 11.54 -13.12 5.93
CA ALA A 281 10.65 -12.03 6.29
C ALA A 281 11.28 -10.65 6.03
N GLU A 282 12.53 -10.46 6.43
CA GLU A 282 13.31 -9.24 6.18
C GLU A 282 13.40 -8.93 4.68
N GLN A 283 13.75 -9.92 3.86
CA GLN A 283 13.90 -9.74 2.41
C GLN A 283 12.65 -9.22 1.72
N PHE A 284 11.47 -9.67 2.17
CA PHE A 284 10.19 -9.23 1.59
C PHE A 284 9.54 -8.07 2.37
N GLY A 285 10.17 -7.57 3.44
CA GLY A 285 9.55 -6.62 4.37
C GLY A 285 8.22 -7.16 4.91
N ALA A 286 8.14 -8.48 5.14
CA ALA A 286 6.92 -9.17 5.54
C ALA A 286 6.86 -9.37 7.05
N SER A 287 5.64 -9.39 7.61
CA SER A 287 5.43 -9.76 9.02
C SER A 287 5.54 -11.29 9.20
N VAL A 288 6.02 -11.74 10.36
CA VAL A 288 6.04 -13.16 10.71
C VAL A 288 4.83 -13.50 11.59
N THR A 289 4.00 -14.43 11.13
CA THR A 289 2.89 -14.99 11.90
C THR A 289 3.13 -16.44 12.21
N ALA A 290 3.02 -16.81 13.48
CA ALA A 290 3.29 -18.18 13.93
C ALA A 290 2.07 -18.81 14.60
N PHE A 291 1.83 -20.09 14.31
CA PHE A 291 0.72 -20.85 14.85
C PHE A 291 1.21 -22.09 15.60
N PRO A 292 0.52 -22.51 16.68
CA PRO A 292 0.77 -23.81 17.29
C PRO A 292 0.61 -24.95 16.27
N THR A 293 1.53 -25.90 16.27
CA THR A 293 1.50 -27.06 15.33
C THR A 293 0.16 -27.81 15.40
N LYS A 294 -0.43 -27.92 16.60
CA LYS A 294 -1.74 -28.54 16.79
C LYS A 294 -2.83 -27.81 15.98
N VAL A 295 -2.84 -26.48 16.01
CA VAL A 295 -3.78 -25.67 15.23
C VAL A 295 -3.62 -25.92 13.73
N LEU A 296 -2.37 -25.92 13.25
CA LEU A 296 -2.07 -26.18 11.84
C LEU A 296 -2.47 -27.58 11.39
N SER A 297 -2.36 -28.60 12.27
CA SER A 297 -2.75 -29.97 11.94
C SER A 297 -4.29 -30.14 11.83
N GLU A 298 -5.06 -29.25 12.41
CA GLU A 298 -6.54 -29.28 12.38
C GLU A 298 -7.09 -28.47 11.19
N VAL A 299 -6.25 -27.72 10.44
CA VAL A 299 -6.69 -26.92 9.29
C VAL A 299 -7.17 -27.84 8.15
N LYS A 300 -8.43 -27.69 7.79
CA LYS A 300 -9.02 -28.41 6.65
C LYS A 300 -8.63 -27.73 5.35
N LEU A 301 -7.62 -28.25 4.69
CA LEU A 301 -7.20 -27.76 3.38
C LEU A 301 -8.13 -28.29 2.28
N PRO A 302 -8.38 -27.49 1.21
CA PRO A 302 -9.08 -27.98 0.04
C PRO A 302 -8.39 -29.20 -0.55
N LEU A 303 -9.16 -30.25 -0.89
CA LEU A 303 -8.60 -31.48 -1.48
C LEU A 303 -7.90 -31.15 -2.79
N LYS A 304 -6.67 -31.68 -2.98
CA LYS A 304 -6.11 -31.79 -4.32
C LYS A 304 -6.89 -32.89 -5.06
N MET A 305 -7.52 -32.58 -6.16
CA MET A 305 -8.03 -33.60 -7.08
C MET A 305 -6.83 -34.32 -7.75
N THR A 306 -6.21 -35.24 -7.06
CA THR A 306 -5.21 -36.13 -7.62
C THR A 306 -5.60 -37.55 -7.25
N PHE A 307 -5.56 -38.47 -8.22
CA PHE A 307 -5.88 -39.89 -8.07
C PHE A 307 -4.80 -40.66 -7.28
N ALA A 308 -3.84 -39.99 -6.65
CA ALA A 308 -2.82 -40.62 -5.81
C ALA A 308 -3.30 -40.72 -4.37
N PRO A 309 -3.07 -41.85 -3.66
CA PRO A 309 -3.41 -41.95 -2.24
C PRO A 309 -2.65 -40.88 -1.47
N VAL A 310 -3.41 -40.00 -0.82
CA VAL A 310 -2.88 -38.92 0.00
C VAL A 310 -2.24 -39.60 1.23
N ARG A 311 -0.92 -39.54 1.35
CA ARG A 311 -0.30 -39.72 2.65
C ARG A 311 -0.83 -38.59 3.53
N GLU A 312 -1.39 -38.93 4.68
CA GLU A 312 -1.91 -38.01 5.71
C GLU A 312 -0.80 -37.18 6.39
N GLN A 313 0.13 -36.69 5.61
CA GLN A 313 1.18 -35.84 6.15
C GLN A 313 0.60 -34.41 6.21
N THR A 314 0.49 -33.92 7.41
CA THR A 314 0.00 -32.57 7.71
C THR A 314 0.89 -31.58 6.93
N ASP A 315 0.31 -30.90 5.97
CA ASP A 315 1.00 -29.89 5.15
C ASP A 315 1.06 -28.57 5.94
N ILE A 316 2.01 -28.50 6.86
CA ILE A 316 2.18 -27.37 7.80
C ILE A 316 2.40 -26.05 7.03
N ALA A 317 3.21 -26.06 5.98
CA ALA A 317 3.48 -24.86 5.18
C ALA A 317 2.19 -24.33 4.54
N THR A 318 1.41 -25.22 3.89
CA THR A 318 0.14 -24.81 3.28
C THR A 318 -0.89 -24.42 4.33
N ALA A 319 -0.99 -25.14 5.45
CA ALA A 319 -1.92 -24.82 6.53
C ALA A 319 -1.62 -23.42 7.12
N ALA A 320 -0.37 -23.07 7.33
CA ALA A 320 0.04 -21.79 7.89
C ALA A 320 -0.36 -20.61 6.97
N CYS A 321 -0.01 -20.66 5.67
CA CYS A 321 -0.38 -19.58 4.75
C CYS A 321 -1.89 -19.54 4.48
N PHE A 322 -2.57 -20.69 4.46
CA PHE A 322 -4.02 -20.76 4.28
C PHE A 322 -4.77 -20.12 5.45
N GLN A 323 -4.32 -20.37 6.68
CA GLN A 323 -4.89 -19.77 7.88
C GLN A 323 -4.66 -18.24 7.90
N THR A 324 -3.44 -17.80 7.55
CA THR A 324 -3.09 -16.36 7.52
C THR A 324 -3.83 -15.61 6.40
N SER A 325 -4.20 -16.30 5.33
CA SER A 325 -4.91 -15.72 4.19
C SER A 325 -6.45 -15.76 4.33
N ASP A 326 -6.98 -16.00 5.53
CA ASP A 326 -8.42 -16.14 5.79
C ASP A 326 -9.07 -17.21 4.91
N SER A 327 -8.45 -18.37 4.78
CA SER A 327 -8.89 -19.45 3.90
C SER A 327 -8.96 -19.04 2.42
N GLY A 328 -8.00 -18.24 2.00
CA GLY A 328 -7.91 -17.71 0.65
C GLY A 328 -7.50 -18.76 -0.39
N LYS A 329 -7.14 -18.31 -1.59
CA LYS A 329 -6.77 -19.17 -2.72
C LYS A 329 -5.35 -19.69 -2.58
N ILE A 330 -5.17 -21.01 -2.58
CA ILE A 330 -3.84 -21.63 -2.62
C ILE A 330 -3.24 -21.44 -4.01
N LEU A 331 -2.08 -20.77 -4.07
CA LEU A 331 -1.31 -20.51 -5.30
C LEU A 331 -0.19 -21.55 -5.48
N ILE A 332 0.54 -21.86 -4.41
CA ILE A 332 1.61 -22.85 -4.37
C ILE A 332 1.35 -23.79 -3.21
N ARG A 333 1.51 -25.08 -3.46
CA ARG A 333 1.37 -26.11 -2.43
C ARG A 333 2.64 -26.93 -2.32
N ARG A 334 3.32 -26.82 -1.17
CA ARG A 334 4.46 -27.62 -0.75
C ARG A 334 5.55 -27.78 -1.84
N ALA A 335 6.08 -26.67 -2.31
CA ALA A 335 7.23 -26.67 -3.22
C ALA A 335 8.54 -26.72 -2.45
N ALA A 336 9.64 -27.10 -3.14
CA ALA A 336 11.03 -27.06 -2.69
C ALA A 336 11.38 -27.93 -1.45
N GLU A 337 10.54 -28.88 -1.06
CA GLU A 337 10.71 -29.72 0.14
C GLU A 337 12.08 -30.42 0.22
N LYS A 338 12.63 -30.86 -0.92
CA LYS A 338 13.94 -31.54 -1.00
C LYS A 338 15.12 -30.63 -0.65
N SER A 339 14.91 -29.32 -0.59
CA SER A 339 15.94 -28.33 -0.27
C SER A 339 16.00 -27.97 1.22
N GLY A 340 15.34 -28.73 2.09
CA GLY A 340 15.34 -28.51 3.54
C GLY A 340 14.26 -27.49 4.01
N ILE A 341 13.46 -26.98 3.09
CA ILE A 341 12.36 -26.07 3.38
C ILE A 341 11.18 -26.34 2.44
N ALA A 342 9.99 -26.54 2.97
CA ALA A 342 8.79 -26.59 2.18
C ALA A 342 8.14 -25.20 2.11
N ILE A 343 7.76 -24.79 0.90
CA ILE A 343 7.25 -23.47 0.59
C ILE A 343 5.83 -23.60 0.04
N SER A 344 4.90 -22.84 0.61
CA SER A 344 3.53 -22.70 0.10
C SER A 344 3.17 -21.24 -0.01
N ALA A 345 2.22 -20.90 -0.86
CA ALA A 345 1.73 -19.54 -0.99
C ALA A 345 0.21 -19.50 -1.15
N CYS A 346 -0.44 -18.58 -0.47
CA CYS A 346 -1.87 -18.35 -0.56
C CYS A 346 -2.17 -16.88 -0.84
N LEU A 347 -3.14 -16.62 -1.71
CA LEU A 347 -3.69 -15.28 -1.92
C LEU A 347 -4.76 -15.02 -0.85
N LYS A 348 -4.67 -13.90 -0.18
CA LYS A 348 -5.62 -13.48 0.85
C LYS A 348 -7.04 -13.41 0.29
N ARG A 349 -8.01 -13.87 1.07
CA ARG A 349 -9.43 -13.79 0.72
C ARG A 349 -9.90 -12.34 0.89
N GLY A 350 -10.66 -11.84 -0.07
CA GLY A 350 -11.25 -10.51 -0.04
C GLY A 350 -11.23 -9.85 -1.40
N ASN A 351 -11.91 -8.72 -1.48
CA ASN A 351 -11.92 -7.86 -2.65
C ASN A 351 -11.05 -6.64 -2.39
N ILE A 352 -10.35 -6.17 -3.39
CA ILE A 352 -9.77 -4.82 -3.38
C ILE A 352 -10.94 -3.86 -3.55
N ILE A 353 -11.07 -2.93 -2.63
CA ILE A 353 -12.12 -1.91 -2.67
C ILE A 353 -11.49 -0.64 -3.24
N LEU A 354 -12.02 -0.18 -4.35
CA LEU A 354 -11.76 1.16 -4.88
C LEU A 354 -12.86 2.08 -4.37
N THR A 355 -12.47 3.19 -3.79
CA THR A 355 -13.38 4.28 -3.46
C THR A 355 -13.45 5.23 -4.65
N GLU A 356 -14.63 5.58 -5.07
CA GLU A 356 -14.89 6.64 -6.03
C GLU A 356 -15.23 7.94 -5.31
#